data_112e206c0d9c5e538dba004ba1b7c60b
#
_entry.id   112e206c0d9c5e538dba004ba1b7c60b
#
_cell.length_a   1.000
_cell.length_b   1.000
_cell.length_c   1.000
_cell.angle_alpha   90.00
_cell.angle_beta   90.00
_cell.angle_gamma   90.00
#
_symmetry.space_group_name_H-M   'P 1'
#
loop_
_entity.id
_entity.type
_entity.pdbx_description
1 polymer ?
#
loop_
_entity_poly.entity_id
_entity_poly.type
_entity_poly.pdbx_seq_one_letter_code
_entity_poly.pdbx_strand_id
1 'polypeptide(L)'
;MKVTELLQSSVTTGTVRSTVEAYSERFKKDDNAAITERLKNASLLTHEYYSLVTDFYLNAWGTMFHFGVRRKGQSFQDSLVQHELFLADKLQLREGEKCLDIGCGVAGPMLNIARKTKASITGINNSAYQITKAKQLIKKESVEKNCSFVECDWMKIPLESESFDKAYTIEASCHAADRRIELFREIYRLLKPGALFAGYEWTLTEKFQPGNPLHQEIKQGIQIGNALSNLNYPQDVTGALKQAGFEVMECRDRAEDCDPQTPWYLPLKGESSSLGLIRMSPIGRLFMRSLLRMLEAARILPQGTLKVSRLLNLAGESLVKAGEAKIFTPMLFFLAKKR
;
A
#
# COMPACT_ATOMS: atom_id res chain seq x y z
N MET A 1 -16.42 16.08 -6.45
CA MET A 1 -16.72 14.86 -5.67
C MET A 1 -18.23 14.76 -5.60
N LYS A 2 -18.82 13.76 -6.22
CA LYS A 2 -20.25 13.48 -6.03
C LYS A 2 -20.40 12.83 -4.65
N VAL A 3 -21.21 13.43 -3.78
CA VAL A 3 -21.53 12.90 -2.43
C VAL A 3 -22.00 11.43 -2.50
N THR A 4 -22.60 11.06 -3.63
CA THR A 4 -23.04 9.70 -3.94
C THR A 4 -21.91 8.67 -4.06
N GLU A 5 -20.65 9.07 -4.35
CA GLU A 5 -19.51 8.16 -4.45
C GLU A 5 -18.91 7.80 -3.08
N LEU A 6 -19.06 8.71 -2.08
CA LEU A 6 -18.73 8.41 -0.67
C LEU A 6 -19.76 7.46 -0.01
N LEU A 7 -20.91 7.27 -0.63
CA LEU A 7 -22.00 6.42 -0.10
C LEU A 7 -21.91 4.97 -0.60
N GLN A 8 -20.98 4.65 -1.52
CA GLN A 8 -20.78 3.30 -2.07
C GLN A 8 -19.74 2.47 -1.31
N SER A 9 -19.36 2.88 -0.08
CA SER A 9 -18.45 2.08 0.72
C SER A 9 -19.02 0.66 0.93
N SER A 10 -18.15 -0.35 0.91
CA SER A 10 -18.51 -1.75 1.16
C SER A 10 -19.11 -1.98 2.56
N VAL A 11 -19.19 -0.94 3.35
CA VAL A 11 -19.62 -0.95 4.75
C VAL A 11 -20.95 -0.23 4.88
N THR A 12 -21.99 -0.95 5.28
CA THR A 12 -23.32 -0.37 5.59
C THR A 12 -23.25 0.59 6.78
N THR A 13 -24.18 1.55 6.87
CA THR A 13 -24.17 2.70 7.81
C THR A 13 -23.92 2.32 9.29
N GLY A 14 -24.34 1.11 9.73
CA GLY A 14 -24.12 0.64 11.09
C GLY A 14 -22.75 -0.01 11.33
N THR A 15 -22.06 -0.43 10.27
CA THR A 15 -20.81 -1.18 10.32
C THR A 15 -19.56 -0.31 10.26
N VAL A 16 -19.59 0.91 9.68
CA VAL A 16 -18.41 1.80 9.65
C VAL A 16 -17.94 2.13 11.06
N ARG A 17 -18.87 2.51 11.95
CA ARG A 17 -18.56 2.85 13.34
C ARG A 17 -17.99 1.65 14.09
N SER A 18 -18.68 0.52 14.05
CA SER A 18 -18.21 -0.70 14.75
C SER A 18 -16.88 -1.21 14.21
N THR A 19 -16.68 -1.16 12.88
CA THR A 19 -15.43 -1.59 12.26
C THR A 19 -14.26 -0.70 12.66
N VAL A 20 -14.40 0.64 12.62
CA VAL A 20 -13.31 1.55 13.00
C VAL A 20 -13.03 1.50 14.51
N GLU A 21 -14.03 1.21 15.35
CA GLU A 21 -13.86 0.99 16.78
C GLU A 21 -13.11 -0.31 17.05
N ALA A 22 -13.54 -1.42 16.46
CA ALA A 22 -12.86 -2.72 16.57
C ALA A 22 -11.41 -2.65 16.07
N TYR A 23 -11.20 -2.00 14.93
CA TYR A 23 -9.86 -1.74 14.39
C TYR A 23 -8.99 -0.97 15.39
N SER A 24 -9.50 0.13 15.94
CA SER A 24 -8.74 0.98 16.88
C SER A 24 -8.40 0.26 18.18
N GLU A 25 -9.26 -0.65 18.67
CA GLU A 25 -9.00 -1.47 19.85
C GLU A 25 -7.75 -2.34 19.72
N ARG A 26 -7.47 -2.86 18.51
CA ARG A 26 -6.30 -3.72 18.22
C ARG A 26 -4.96 -3.01 18.41
N PHE A 27 -4.97 -1.67 18.44
CA PHE A 27 -3.76 -0.83 18.57
C PHE A 27 -3.65 -0.12 19.93
N LYS A 28 -4.53 -0.40 20.89
CA LYS A 28 -4.45 0.20 22.23
C LYS A 28 -3.18 -0.17 22.99
N LYS A 29 -2.61 -1.33 22.67
CA LYS A 29 -1.33 -1.81 23.21
C LYS A 29 -0.36 -2.08 22.07
N ASP A 30 0.92 -1.89 22.32
CA ASP A 30 2.02 -2.15 21.39
C ASP A 30 3.13 -2.99 22.04
N ASP A 31 2.77 -3.84 22.98
CA ASP A 31 3.66 -4.86 23.53
C ASP A 31 3.77 -6.09 22.59
N ASN A 32 4.71 -6.97 22.87
CA ASN A 32 4.96 -8.16 22.06
C ASN A 32 3.72 -9.08 21.93
N ALA A 33 2.87 -9.15 22.94
CA ALA A 33 1.65 -9.96 22.89
C ALA A 33 0.63 -9.35 21.92
N ALA A 34 0.43 -8.03 21.96
CA ALA A 34 -0.44 -7.31 21.06
C ALA A 34 0.06 -7.36 19.60
N ILE A 35 1.38 -7.22 19.37
CA ILE A 35 2.00 -7.40 18.06
C ILE A 35 1.74 -8.81 17.53
N THR A 36 1.98 -9.84 18.34
CA THR A 36 1.74 -11.24 17.97
C THR A 36 0.27 -11.48 17.59
N GLU A 37 -0.67 -10.89 18.32
CA GLU A 37 -2.11 -11.01 18.02
C GLU A 37 -2.47 -10.29 16.70
N ARG A 38 -1.92 -9.10 16.43
CA ARG A 38 -2.10 -8.40 15.16
C ARG A 38 -1.53 -9.21 13.98
N LEU A 39 -0.36 -9.85 14.16
CA LEU A 39 0.26 -10.71 13.13
C LEU A 39 -0.60 -11.93 12.80
N LYS A 40 -1.20 -12.59 13.80
CA LYS A 40 -2.14 -13.70 13.58
C LYS A 40 -3.37 -13.26 12.78
N ASN A 41 -3.83 -12.02 12.98
CA ASN A 41 -5.02 -11.46 12.36
C ASN A 41 -4.68 -10.47 11.24
N ALA A 42 -3.48 -10.49 10.64
CA ALA A 42 -3.03 -9.50 9.68
C ALA A 42 -3.95 -9.37 8.44
N SER A 43 -4.44 -10.48 7.92
CA SER A 43 -5.40 -10.51 6.80
C SER A 43 -6.71 -9.79 7.16
N LEU A 44 -7.27 -10.07 8.35
CA LEU A 44 -8.49 -9.40 8.84
C LEU A 44 -8.25 -7.92 9.10
N LEU A 45 -7.12 -7.58 9.72
CA LEU A 45 -6.73 -6.19 10.00
C LEU A 45 -6.65 -5.36 8.71
N THR A 46 -5.99 -5.91 7.68
CA THR A 46 -5.87 -5.30 6.36
C THR A 46 -7.23 -5.17 5.66
N HIS A 47 -8.05 -6.21 5.73
CA HIS A 47 -9.40 -6.20 5.16
C HIS A 47 -10.30 -5.14 5.81
N GLU A 48 -10.34 -5.07 7.15
CA GLU A 48 -11.08 -4.05 7.90
C GLU A 48 -10.65 -2.64 7.50
N TYR A 49 -9.33 -2.40 7.45
CA TYR A 49 -8.77 -1.11 7.09
C TYR A 49 -9.14 -0.68 5.67
N TYR A 50 -8.86 -1.50 4.67
CA TYR A 50 -9.14 -1.13 3.28
C TYR A 50 -10.64 -1.04 2.97
N SER A 51 -11.49 -1.77 3.69
CA SER A 51 -12.95 -1.58 3.62
C SER A 51 -13.38 -0.19 4.07
N LEU A 52 -12.64 0.43 5.02
CA LEU A 52 -12.91 1.78 5.53
C LEU A 52 -12.31 2.89 4.65
N VAL A 53 -11.12 2.66 4.07
CA VAL A 53 -10.31 3.76 3.50
C VAL A 53 -10.24 3.79 1.98
N THR A 54 -10.61 2.71 1.27
CA THR A 54 -10.46 2.62 -0.20
C THR A 54 -11.10 3.80 -0.93
N ASP A 55 -12.33 4.19 -0.59
CA ASP A 55 -12.99 5.31 -1.25
C ASP A 55 -12.35 6.67 -0.91
N PHE A 56 -11.81 6.83 0.30
CA PHE A 56 -11.02 8.00 0.65
C PHE A 56 -9.76 8.11 -0.22
N TYR A 57 -9.06 7.00 -0.41
CA TYR A 57 -7.87 6.95 -1.26
C TYR A 57 -8.21 7.23 -2.73
N LEU A 58 -9.24 6.59 -3.27
CA LEU A 58 -9.69 6.84 -4.65
C LEU A 58 -10.01 8.32 -4.89
N ASN A 59 -10.61 9.00 -3.91
CA ASN A 59 -11.00 10.41 -4.03
C ASN A 59 -9.85 11.40 -3.77
N ALA A 60 -8.90 11.06 -2.89
CA ALA A 60 -7.82 11.97 -2.50
C ALA A 60 -6.50 11.71 -3.23
N TRP A 61 -6.18 10.45 -3.50
CA TRP A 61 -4.89 10.02 -4.04
C TRP A 61 -4.98 9.50 -5.48
N GLY A 62 -6.13 8.97 -5.87
CA GLY A 62 -6.35 8.34 -7.18
C GLY A 62 -6.31 6.81 -7.09
N THR A 63 -5.89 6.14 -8.16
CA THR A 63 -5.89 4.67 -8.25
C THR A 63 -4.56 4.01 -7.88
N MET A 64 -3.50 4.81 -7.70
CA MET A 64 -2.13 4.36 -7.39
C MET A 64 -1.83 4.61 -5.92
N PHE A 65 -2.14 3.64 -5.03
CA PHE A 65 -2.05 3.77 -3.57
C PHE A 65 -0.62 3.52 -3.05
N HIS A 66 0.36 4.20 -3.63
CA HIS A 66 1.76 4.11 -3.25
C HIS A 66 2.48 5.43 -3.39
N PHE A 67 3.70 5.51 -2.90
CA PHE A 67 4.61 6.63 -3.12
C PHE A 67 5.47 6.40 -4.37
N GLY A 68 6.22 7.42 -4.79
CA GLY A 68 7.11 7.32 -5.94
C GLY A 68 8.27 8.29 -5.86
N VAL A 69 9.37 7.91 -6.52
CA VAL A 69 10.54 8.78 -6.68
C VAL A 69 10.16 9.96 -7.54
N ARG A 70 10.19 11.16 -6.98
CA ARG A 70 9.86 12.39 -7.70
C ARG A 70 11.12 13.15 -8.06
N ARG A 71 11.31 13.41 -9.34
CA ARG A 71 12.45 14.18 -9.89
C ARG A 71 12.06 15.65 -10.05
N LYS A 72 13.06 16.52 -10.14
CA LYS A 72 12.87 17.95 -10.36
C LYS A 72 11.98 18.22 -11.58
N GLY A 73 10.95 19.04 -11.38
CA GLY A 73 9.99 19.40 -12.45
C GLY A 73 8.95 18.34 -12.80
N GLN A 74 9.00 17.16 -12.18
CA GLN A 74 8.06 16.08 -12.43
C GLN A 74 6.76 16.28 -11.64
N SER A 75 5.61 16.01 -12.25
CA SER A 75 4.34 15.98 -11.53
C SER A 75 4.29 14.78 -10.56
N PHE A 76 3.44 14.87 -9.54
CA PHE A 76 3.25 13.75 -8.62
C PHE A 76 2.74 12.50 -9.34
N GLN A 77 1.75 12.64 -10.21
CA GLN A 77 1.17 11.52 -10.96
C GLN A 77 2.20 10.85 -11.89
N ASP A 78 3.00 11.64 -12.63
CA ASP A 78 4.06 11.09 -13.48
C ASP A 78 5.12 10.37 -12.66
N SER A 79 5.40 10.83 -11.43
CA SER A 79 6.36 10.18 -10.55
C SER A 79 5.89 8.77 -10.12
N LEU A 80 4.60 8.59 -9.86
CA LEU A 80 4.01 7.28 -9.55
C LEU A 80 4.13 6.33 -10.76
N VAL A 81 3.71 6.77 -11.94
CA VAL A 81 3.82 5.97 -13.19
C VAL A 81 5.27 5.57 -13.46
N GLN A 82 6.22 6.52 -13.35
CA GLN A 82 7.64 6.21 -13.57
C GLN A 82 8.20 5.23 -12.53
N HIS A 83 7.71 5.28 -11.30
CA HIS A 83 8.10 4.35 -10.24
C HIS A 83 7.64 2.91 -10.55
N GLU A 84 6.42 2.76 -11.05
CA GLU A 84 5.85 1.48 -11.50
C GLU A 84 6.60 0.93 -12.73
N LEU A 85 6.88 1.78 -13.71
CA LEU A 85 7.59 1.37 -14.92
C LEU A 85 9.05 0.99 -14.64
N PHE A 86 9.71 1.65 -13.70
CA PHE A 86 11.04 1.24 -13.24
C PHE A 86 11.01 -0.20 -12.68
N LEU A 87 9.98 -0.56 -11.93
CA LEU A 87 9.81 -1.92 -11.42
C LEU A 87 9.67 -2.93 -12.56
N ALA A 88 8.83 -2.61 -13.55
CA ALA A 88 8.64 -3.45 -14.74
C ALA A 88 9.94 -3.62 -15.55
N ASP A 89 10.72 -2.54 -15.71
CA ASP A 89 12.02 -2.57 -16.40
C ASP A 89 13.05 -3.43 -15.63
N LYS A 90 13.10 -3.33 -14.31
CA LYS A 90 13.96 -4.18 -13.45
C LYS A 90 13.59 -5.65 -13.52
N LEU A 91 12.31 -5.96 -13.64
CA LEU A 91 11.83 -7.31 -13.88
C LEU A 91 12.10 -7.78 -15.32
N GLN A 92 12.48 -6.88 -16.24
CA GLN A 92 12.59 -7.17 -17.67
C GLN A 92 11.30 -7.78 -18.22
N LEU A 93 10.16 -7.26 -17.77
CA LEU A 93 8.85 -7.81 -18.11
C LEU A 93 8.52 -7.56 -19.59
N ARG A 94 8.12 -8.62 -20.30
CA ARG A 94 7.90 -8.63 -21.75
C ARG A 94 6.47 -9.03 -22.12
N GLU A 95 6.10 -8.70 -23.35
CA GLU A 95 4.84 -9.12 -23.94
C GLU A 95 4.69 -10.66 -23.91
N GLY A 96 3.51 -11.11 -23.49
CA GLY A 96 3.17 -12.53 -23.39
C GLY A 96 3.65 -13.23 -22.12
N GLU A 97 4.58 -12.64 -21.33
CA GLU A 97 4.97 -13.21 -20.03
C GLU A 97 3.80 -13.14 -19.03
N LYS A 98 3.72 -14.14 -18.16
CA LYS A 98 2.78 -14.19 -17.04
C LYS A 98 3.41 -13.55 -15.81
N CYS A 99 2.80 -12.50 -15.30
CA CYS A 99 3.27 -11.80 -14.13
C CYS A 99 2.24 -11.82 -13.00
N LEU A 100 2.69 -11.99 -11.77
CA LEU A 100 1.84 -11.93 -10.56
C LEU A 100 1.99 -10.56 -9.88
N ASP A 101 0.87 -9.88 -9.62
CA ASP A 101 0.79 -8.64 -8.83
C ASP A 101 0.25 -8.97 -7.43
N ILE A 102 1.13 -8.91 -6.42
CA ILE A 102 0.80 -9.27 -5.04
C ILE A 102 0.25 -8.07 -4.29
N GLY A 103 -1.04 -8.12 -3.94
CA GLY A 103 -1.72 -6.99 -3.31
C GLY A 103 -2.09 -5.90 -4.31
N CYS A 104 -2.69 -6.28 -5.43
CA CYS A 104 -2.97 -5.39 -6.57
C CYS A 104 -3.88 -4.18 -6.28
N GLY A 105 -4.48 -4.10 -5.10
CA GLY A 105 -5.38 -3.02 -4.72
C GLY A 105 -6.52 -2.84 -5.71
N VAL A 106 -6.69 -1.62 -6.20
CA VAL A 106 -7.67 -1.26 -7.24
C VAL A 106 -7.07 -1.30 -8.66
N ALA A 107 -5.90 -1.91 -8.84
CA ALA A 107 -5.19 -2.16 -10.09
C ALA A 107 -4.64 -0.91 -10.82
N GLY A 108 -4.38 0.20 -10.13
CA GLY A 108 -3.75 1.38 -10.75
C GLY A 108 -2.38 1.07 -11.35
N PRO A 109 -1.41 0.56 -10.56
CA PRO A 109 -0.10 0.14 -11.04
C PRO A 109 -0.17 -0.95 -12.13
N MET A 110 -1.00 -1.96 -11.91
CA MET A 110 -1.23 -3.05 -12.86
C MET A 110 -1.63 -2.53 -14.24
N LEU A 111 -2.52 -1.52 -14.31
CA LEU A 111 -2.95 -0.87 -15.54
C LEU A 111 -1.77 -0.28 -16.32
N ASN A 112 -0.92 0.50 -15.64
CA ASN A 112 0.21 1.18 -16.27
C ASN A 112 1.27 0.17 -16.76
N ILE A 113 1.58 -0.83 -15.96
CA ILE A 113 2.52 -1.90 -16.30
C ILE A 113 1.99 -2.73 -17.46
N ALA A 114 0.70 -3.17 -17.44
CA ALA A 114 0.10 -3.94 -18.53
C ALA A 114 0.07 -3.17 -19.86
N ARG A 115 -0.25 -1.87 -19.83
CA ARG A 115 -0.20 -1.01 -21.01
C ARG A 115 1.18 -0.92 -21.63
N LYS A 116 2.20 -0.75 -20.79
CA LYS A 116 3.59 -0.59 -21.22
C LYS A 116 4.18 -1.90 -21.76
N THR A 117 3.98 -3.00 -21.04
CA THR A 117 4.70 -4.26 -21.28
C THR A 117 3.93 -5.24 -22.15
N LYS A 118 2.61 -5.13 -22.23
CA LYS A 118 1.71 -6.12 -22.86
C LYS A 118 1.79 -7.51 -22.22
N ALA A 119 2.34 -7.62 -21.02
CA ALA A 119 2.36 -8.85 -20.24
C ALA A 119 0.95 -9.23 -19.76
N SER A 120 0.75 -10.51 -19.48
CA SER A 120 -0.46 -11.03 -18.84
C SER A 120 -0.32 -10.96 -17.32
N ILE A 121 -1.00 -10.03 -16.67
CA ILE A 121 -0.85 -9.80 -15.23
C ILE A 121 -2.05 -10.38 -14.47
N THR A 122 -1.77 -11.20 -13.46
CA THR A 122 -2.77 -11.70 -12.51
C THR A 122 -2.60 -10.98 -11.19
N GLY A 123 -3.58 -10.16 -10.80
CA GLY A 123 -3.60 -9.47 -9.52
C GLY A 123 -4.26 -10.33 -8.44
N ILE A 124 -3.61 -10.44 -7.28
CA ILE A 124 -4.22 -11.08 -6.11
C ILE A 124 -4.53 -10.05 -5.03
N ASN A 125 -5.68 -10.23 -4.35
CA ASN A 125 -6.11 -9.37 -3.26
C ASN A 125 -7.10 -10.13 -2.36
N ASN A 126 -7.15 -9.79 -1.08
CA ASN A 126 -8.12 -10.34 -0.12
C ASN A 126 -9.40 -9.50 0.02
N SER A 127 -9.53 -8.40 -0.74
CA SER A 127 -10.68 -7.50 -0.71
C SER A 127 -11.52 -7.62 -1.98
N ALA A 128 -12.67 -8.31 -1.89
CA ALA A 128 -13.67 -8.39 -2.96
C ALA A 128 -14.08 -7.00 -3.48
N TYR A 129 -14.16 -6.02 -2.57
CA TYR A 129 -14.50 -4.64 -2.93
C TYR A 129 -13.44 -4.00 -3.82
N GLN A 130 -12.16 -4.10 -3.45
CA GLN A 130 -11.06 -3.58 -4.26
C GLN A 130 -10.97 -4.30 -5.61
N ILE A 131 -11.15 -5.62 -5.64
CA ILE A 131 -11.20 -6.40 -6.90
C ILE A 131 -12.34 -5.93 -7.81
N THR A 132 -13.50 -5.61 -7.24
CA THR A 132 -14.62 -5.05 -8.02
C THR A 132 -14.23 -3.71 -8.65
N LYS A 133 -13.61 -2.81 -7.88
CA LYS A 133 -13.11 -1.53 -8.39
C LYS A 133 -12.01 -1.72 -9.43
N ALA A 134 -11.10 -2.68 -9.22
CA ALA A 134 -10.04 -3.05 -10.16
C ALA A 134 -10.62 -3.50 -11.50
N LYS A 135 -11.57 -4.43 -11.50
CA LYS A 135 -12.26 -4.90 -12.71
C LYS A 135 -12.95 -3.76 -13.46
N GLN A 136 -13.60 -2.83 -12.74
CA GLN A 136 -14.22 -1.65 -13.33
C GLN A 136 -13.20 -0.73 -14.00
N LEU A 137 -12.06 -0.48 -13.34
CA LEU A 137 -10.96 0.33 -13.88
C LEU A 137 -10.40 -0.31 -15.15
N ILE A 138 -10.01 -1.59 -15.09
CA ILE A 138 -9.40 -2.32 -16.20
C ILE A 138 -10.34 -2.38 -17.42
N LYS A 139 -11.65 -2.58 -17.20
CA LYS A 139 -12.66 -2.53 -18.24
C LYS A 139 -12.79 -1.15 -18.87
N LYS A 140 -12.89 -0.10 -18.04
CA LYS A 140 -12.96 1.29 -18.49
C LYS A 140 -11.78 1.67 -19.40
N GLU A 141 -10.62 1.13 -19.07
CA GLU A 141 -9.35 1.45 -19.73
C GLU A 141 -8.97 0.47 -20.85
N SER A 142 -9.86 -0.50 -21.17
CA SER A 142 -9.78 -1.44 -22.30
C SER A 142 -8.50 -2.31 -22.30
N VAL A 143 -8.09 -2.81 -21.12
CA VAL A 143 -6.93 -3.72 -20.97
C VAL A 143 -7.29 -5.08 -20.36
N GLU A 144 -8.56 -5.50 -20.46
CA GLU A 144 -9.06 -6.75 -19.87
C GLU A 144 -8.34 -7.99 -20.41
N LYS A 145 -7.84 -7.94 -21.65
CA LYS A 145 -7.12 -9.05 -22.26
C LYS A 145 -5.80 -9.37 -21.55
N ASN A 146 -5.23 -8.39 -20.84
CA ASN A 146 -3.94 -8.50 -20.18
C ASN A 146 -4.05 -8.61 -18.65
N CYS A 147 -5.24 -8.50 -18.07
CA CYS A 147 -5.42 -8.39 -16.63
C CYS A 147 -6.47 -9.39 -16.13
N SER A 148 -6.10 -10.17 -15.12
CA SER A 148 -7.00 -11.10 -14.42
C SER A 148 -6.87 -10.90 -12.90
N PHE A 149 -7.85 -11.40 -12.12
CA PHE A 149 -7.89 -11.18 -10.66
C PHE A 149 -8.30 -12.44 -9.94
N VAL A 150 -7.61 -12.72 -8.82
CA VAL A 150 -7.94 -13.80 -7.88
C VAL A 150 -8.13 -13.20 -6.50
N GLU A 151 -9.32 -13.41 -5.92
CA GLU A 151 -9.60 -13.09 -4.53
C GLU A 151 -9.10 -14.22 -3.65
N CYS A 152 -8.08 -13.96 -2.83
CA CYS A 152 -7.52 -14.98 -1.94
C CYS A 152 -6.72 -14.36 -0.78
N ASP A 153 -6.49 -15.17 0.24
CA ASP A 153 -5.42 -14.90 1.21
C ASP A 153 -4.08 -15.22 0.55
N TRP A 154 -3.16 -14.27 0.55
CA TRP A 154 -1.83 -14.43 -0.05
C TRP A 154 -0.92 -15.42 0.67
N MET A 155 -1.30 -15.86 1.90
CA MET A 155 -0.60 -16.95 2.59
C MET A 155 -0.92 -18.32 2.02
N LYS A 156 -1.96 -18.43 1.16
CA LYS A 156 -2.36 -19.67 0.47
C LYS A 156 -3.02 -19.32 -0.85
N ILE A 157 -2.20 -19.09 -1.88
CA ILE A 157 -2.68 -18.65 -3.19
C ILE A 157 -3.15 -19.87 -4.00
N PRO A 158 -4.43 -19.90 -4.46
CA PRO A 158 -5.00 -21.06 -5.16
C PRO A 158 -4.60 -21.09 -6.64
N LEU A 159 -3.30 -21.01 -6.91
CA LEU A 159 -2.70 -21.04 -8.23
C LEU A 159 -1.62 -22.11 -8.30
N GLU A 160 -1.38 -22.64 -9.51
CA GLU A 160 -0.42 -23.71 -9.74
C GLU A 160 1.03 -23.26 -9.50
N SER A 161 1.85 -24.17 -8.97
CA SER A 161 3.29 -23.94 -8.81
C SER A 161 3.95 -23.71 -10.17
N GLU A 162 5.01 -22.89 -10.19
CA GLU A 162 5.83 -22.63 -11.38
C GLU A 162 5.05 -22.16 -12.61
N SER A 163 3.97 -21.39 -12.37
CA SER A 163 3.08 -20.90 -13.42
C SER A 163 3.36 -19.47 -13.87
N PHE A 164 4.21 -18.71 -13.15
CA PHE A 164 4.52 -17.31 -13.44
C PHE A 164 5.98 -17.09 -13.81
N ASP A 165 6.21 -16.23 -14.83
CA ASP A 165 7.53 -15.83 -15.30
C ASP A 165 8.15 -14.73 -14.42
N LYS A 166 7.31 -13.87 -13.83
CA LYS A 166 7.69 -12.73 -12.98
C LYS A 166 6.66 -12.53 -11.87
N ALA A 167 7.09 -11.84 -10.81
CA ALA A 167 6.18 -11.33 -9.80
C ALA A 167 6.62 -9.96 -9.29
N TYR A 168 5.66 -9.17 -8.81
CA TYR A 168 5.96 -7.93 -8.11
C TYR A 168 4.97 -7.65 -6.97
N THR A 169 5.42 -6.76 -6.06
CA THR A 169 4.60 -6.19 -5.01
C THR A 169 4.94 -4.70 -4.87
N ILE A 170 3.94 -3.85 -4.69
CA ILE A 170 4.13 -2.41 -4.50
C ILE A 170 3.50 -2.01 -3.19
N GLU A 171 4.31 -1.80 -2.16
CA GLU A 171 3.90 -1.35 -0.82
C GLU A 171 2.78 -2.20 -0.19
N ALA A 172 2.70 -3.49 -0.54
CA ALA A 172 1.67 -4.40 -0.04
C ALA A 172 2.22 -5.45 0.93
N SER A 173 3.40 -6.04 0.66
CA SER A 173 3.94 -7.12 1.49
C SER A 173 4.42 -6.64 2.88
N CYS A 174 4.48 -5.32 3.12
CA CYS A 174 4.66 -4.75 4.46
C CYS A 174 3.54 -5.17 5.45
N HIS A 175 2.33 -5.45 4.96
CA HIS A 175 1.24 -5.96 5.80
C HIS A 175 1.46 -7.38 6.31
N ALA A 176 2.34 -8.16 5.68
CA ALA A 176 2.75 -9.47 6.18
C ALA A 176 3.71 -9.35 7.39
N ALA A 177 4.42 -8.22 7.50
CA ALA A 177 5.38 -7.92 8.58
C ALA A 177 6.30 -9.12 8.89
N ASP A 178 6.28 -9.65 10.10
CA ASP A 178 7.14 -10.76 10.52
C ASP A 178 6.77 -12.12 9.87
N ARG A 179 5.60 -12.20 9.21
CA ARG A 179 5.17 -13.36 8.41
C ARG A 179 5.60 -13.30 6.94
N ARG A 180 6.45 -12.35 6.56
CA ARG A 180 6.96 -12.19 5.18
C ARG A 180 7.61 -13.45 4.63
N ILE A 181 8.26 -14.24 5.47
CA ILE A 181 8.87 -15.52 5.05
C ILE A 181 7.82 -16.45 4.46
N GLU A 182 6.66 -16.58 5.11
CA GLU A 182 5.55 -17.43 4.64
C GLU A 182 5.04 -16.92 3.29
N LEU A 183 4.78 -15.63 3.17
CA LEU A 183 4.36 -14.99 1.92
C LEU A 183 5.39 -15.19 0.81
N PHE A 184 6.66 -14.95 1.08
CA PHE A 184 7.71 -15.08 0.07
C PHE A 184 7.96 -16.52 -0.36
N ARG A 185 7.75 -17.51 0.53
CA ARG A 185 7.75 -18.94 0.16
C ARG A 185 6.60 -19.27 -0.80
N GLU A 186 5.43 -18.70 -0.57
CA GLU A 186 4.27 -18.91 -1.46
C GLU A 186 4.51 -18.28 -2.84
N ILE A 187 5.10 -17.08 -2.89
CA ILE A 187 5.51 -16.44 -4.15
C ILE A 187 6.60 -17.27 -4.84
N TYR A 188 7.59 -17.78 -4.09
CA TYR A 188 8.63 -18.66 -4.60
C TYR A 188 8.05 -19.93 -5.26
N ARG A 189 7.05 -20.54 -4.62
CA ARG A 189 6.34 -21.71 -5.18
C ARG A 189 5.72 -21.40 -6.53
N LEU A 190 5.09 -20.25 -6.70
CA LEU A 190 4.37 -19.86 -7.91
C LEU A 190 5.28 -19.48 -9.08
N LEU A 191 6.46 -19.02 -8.80
CA LEU A 191 7.42 -18.59 -9.81
C LEU A 191 8.13 -19.78 -10.47
N LYS A 192 8.41 -19.70 -11.77
CA LYS A 192 9.27 -20.64 -12.49
C LYS A 192 10.72 -20.54 -12.03
N PRO A 193 11.54 -21.61 -12.17
CA PRO A 193 12.99 -21.51 -11.97
C PRO A 193 13.61 -20.37 -12.80
N GLY A 194 14.48 -19.59 -12.20
CA GLY A 194 15.12 -18.43 -12.84
C GLY A 194 14.26 -17.16 -12.91
N ALA A 195 13.00 -17.21 -12.48
CA ALA A 195 12.09 -16.06 -12.50
C ALA A 195 12.53 -14.95 -11.52
N LEU A 196 12.18 -13.71 -11.86
CA LEU A 196 12.48 -12.53 -11.04
C LEU A 196 11.26 -12.12 -10.20
N PHE A 197 11.53 -11.68 -8.98
CA PHE A 197 10.60 -11.06 -8.06
C PHE A 197 11.14 -9.71 -7.61
N ALA A 198 10.37 -8.65 -7.75
CA ALA A 198 10.77 -7.32 -7.33
C ALA A 198 9.66 -6.63 -6.53
N GLY A 199 10.03 -5.65 -5.72
CA GLY A 199 9.02 -4.90 -4.99
C GLY A 199 9.55 -3.66 -4.30
N TYR A 200 8.57 -2.92 -3.76
CA TYR A 200 8.80 -1.80 -2.85
C TYR A 200 8.18 -2.11 -1.50
N GLU A 201 8.96 -1.86 -0.45
CA GLU A 201 8.60 -2.15 0.94
C GLU A 201 8.66 -0.92 1.83
N TRP A 202 7.78 -0.93 2.82
CA TRP A 202 7.81 0.02 3.92
C TRP A 202 8.73 -0.49 5.03
N THR A 203 9.79 0.27 5.33
CA THR A 203 10.75 -0.09 6.36
C THR A 203 11.20 1.10 7.20
N LEU A 204 11.62 0.80 8.42
CA LEU A 204 12.43 1.73 9.21
C LEU A 204 13.80 1.89 8.53
N THR A 205 14.48 3.01 8.79
CA THR A 205 15.86 3.22 8.38
C THR A 205 16.81 3.03 9.56
N GLU A 206 18.10 3.05 9.30
CA GLU A 206 19.14 3.00 10.34
C GLU A 206 19.10 4.20 11.30
N LYS A 207 18.41 5.30 10.91
CA LYS A 207 18.24 6.48 11.78
C LYS A 207 17.17 6.32 12.85
N PHE A 208 16.35 5.27 12.75
CA PHE A 208 15.37 4.96 13.78
C PHE A 208 16.07 4.49 15.05
N GLN A 209 15.77 5.15 16.16
CA GLN A 209 16.32 4.85 17.49
C GLN A 209 15.23 4.22 18.36
N PRO A 210 15.28 2.92 18.67
CA PRO A 210 14.26 2.25 19.47
C PRO A 210 14.05 2.85 20.88
N GLY A 211 15.08 3.47 21.47
CA GLY A 211 15.02 4.13 22.77
C GLY A 211 14.47 5.57 22.72
N ASN A 212 14.20 6.13 21.54
CA ASN A 212 13.68 7.49 21.41
C ASN A 212 12.14 7.48 21.45
N PRO A 213 11.49 8.10 22.47
CA PRO A 213 10.04 8.10 22.59
C PRO A 213 9.31 8.71 21.38
N LEU A 214 9.87 9.77 20.78
CA LEU A 214 9.28 10.41 19.60
C LEU A 214 9.32 9.48 18.38
N HIS A 215 10.43 8.75 18.19
CA HIS A 215 10.52 7.76 17.10
C HIS A 215 9.50 6.62 17.29
N GLN A 216 9.28 6.18 18.52
CA GLN A 216 8.26 5.16 18.83
C GLN A 216 6.84 5.69 18.59
N GLU A 217 6.53 6.92 18.98
CA GLU A 217 5.23 7.56 18.69
C GLU A 217 4.98 7.64 17.18
N ILE A 218 5.98 8.07 16.41
CA ILE A 218 5.89 8.14 14.95
C ILE A 218 5.67 6.76 14.33
N LYS A 219 6.46 5.75 14.73
CA LYS A 219 6.30 4.36 14.29
C LYS A 219 4.90 3.85 14.57
N GLN A 220 4.41 4.02 15.79
CA GLN A 220 3.07 3.59 16.19
C GLN A 220 1.99 4.30 15.36
N GLY A 221 2.13 5.60 15.12
CA GLY A 221 1.20 6.36 14.27
C GLY A 221 1.14 5.85 12.83
N ILE A 222 2.29 5.45 12.26
CA ILE A 222 2.34 4.80 10.94
C ILE A 222 1.63 3.43 10.98
N GLN A 223 1.91 2.61 11.98
CA GLN A 223 1.29 1.28 12.13
C GLN A 223 -0.23 1.37 12.25
N ILE A 224 -0.72 2.22 13.15
CA ILE A 224 -2.16 2.46 13.36
C ILE A 224 -2.80 2.99 12.09
N GLY A 225 -2.18 4.00 11.51
CA GLY A 225 -2.74 4.73 10.36
C GLY A 225 -2.77 3.95 9.05
N ASN A 226 -2.05 2.81 8.97
CA ASN A 226 -1.90 2.03 7.73
C ASN A 226 -2.06 0.51 7.91
N ALA A 227 -2.69 0.07 8.99
CA ALA A 227 -2.95 -1.36 9.27
C ALA A 227 -1.69 -2.24 9.26
N LEU A 228 -0.57 -1.74 9.79
CA LEU A 228 0.67 -2.50 9.87
C LEU A 228 0.79 -3.17 11.25
N SER A 229 0.92 -4.48 11.26
CA SER A 229 1.12 -5.23 12.52
C SER A 229 2.45 -4.88 13.19
N ASN A 230 3.49 -4.66 12.38
CA ASN A 230 4.82 -4.21 12.79
C ASN A 230 5.52 -3.50 11.61
N LEU A 231 6.54 -2.70 11.92
CA LEU A 231 7.49 -2.14 10.95
C LEU A 231 8.87 -2.74 11.20
N ASN A 232 9.45 -3.27 10.14
CA ASN A 232 10.73 -3.98 10.13
C ASN A 232 11.82 -3.12 9.47
N TYR A 233 13.06 -3.62 9.47
CA TYR A 233 14.22 -3.02 8.82
C TYR A 233 14.50 -3.67 7.46
N PRO A 234 15.33 -3.05 6.59
CA PRO A 234 15.72 -3.63 5.30
C PRO A 234 16.33 -5.03 5.39
N GLN A 235 17.11 -5.30 6.45
CA GLN A 235 17.71 -6.63 6.67
C GLN A 235 16.66 -7.71 6.94
N ASP A 236 15.50 -7.38 7.53
CA ASP A 236 14.42 -8.33 7.77
C ASP A 236 13.75 -8.73 6.45
N VAL A 237 13.61 -7.76 5.52
CA VAL A 237 13.08 -8.02 4.17
C VAL A 237 14.03 -8.93 3.38
N THR A 238 15.32 -8.59 3.33
CA THR A 238 16.33 -9.39 2.62
C THR A 238 16.55 -10.75 3.27
N GLY A 239 16.48 -10.82 4.60
CA GLY A 239 16.52 -12.05 5.37
C GLY A 239 15.35 -12.98 5.03
N ALA A 240 14.14 -12.45 4.95
CA ALA A 240 12.94 -13.20 4.57
C ALA A 240 13.01 -13.72 3.13
N LEU A 241 13.49 -12.91 2.17
CA LEU A 241 13.73 -13.34 0.78
C LEU A 241 14.71 -14.52 0.72
N LYS A 242 15.85 -14.42 1.39
CA LYS A 242 16.85 -15.49 1.43
C LYS A 242 16.33 -16.76 2.08
N GLN A 243 15.59 -16.66 3.19
CA GLN A 243 14.97 -17.79 3.89
C GLN A 243 13.84 -18.45 3.10
N ALA A 244 13.21 -17.69 2.19
CA ALA A 244 12.24 -18.22 1.25
C ALA A 244 12.88 -18.93 0.04
N GLY A 245 14.21 -18.83 -0.15
CA GLY A 245 14.96 -19.49 -1.21
C GLY A 245 15.43 -18.55 -2.33
N PHE A 246 15.09 -17.27 -2.28
CA PHE A 246 15.51 -16.30 -3.29
C PHE A 246 16.98 -15.90 -3.17
N GLU A 247 17.60 -15.65 -4.30
CA GLU A 247 18.85 -14.89 -4.40
C GLU A 247 18.53 -13.40 -4.50
N VAL A 248 18.96 -12.62 -3.51
CA VAL A 248 18.77 -11.16 -3.52
C VAL A 248 19.84 -10.53 -4.41
N MET A 249 19.41 -9.93 -5.51
CA MET A 249 20.28 -9.31 -6.52
C MET A 249 20.51 -7.81 -6.23
N GLU A 250 19.48 -7.11 -5.76
CA GLU A 250 19.53 -5.67 -5.43
C GLU A 250 18.62 -5.39 -4.24
N CYS A 251 19.08 -4.53 -3.33
CA CYS A 251 18.24 -3.97 -2.27
C CYS A 251 18.76 -2.59 -1.91
N ARG A 252 17.92 -1.55 -2.10
CA ARG A 252 18.29 -0.16 -1.77
C ARG A 252 17.08 0.73 -1.52
N ASP A 253 17.26 1.76 -0.74
CA ASP A 253 16.23 2.78 -0.52
C ASP A 253 16.17 3.74 -1.72
N ARG A 254 15.05 3.74 -2.42
CA ARG A 254 14.83 4.65 -3.54
C ARG A 254 14.30 6.02 -3.13
N ALA A 255 13.96 6.24 -1.87
CA ALA A 255 13.65 7.56 -1.38
C ALA A 255 14.85 8.53 -1.51
N GLU A 256 16.08 7.99 -1.53
CA GLU A 256 17.30 8.74 -1.77
C GLU A 256 17.42 9.30 -3.19
N ASP A 257 16.70 8.72 -4.16
CA ASP A 257 16.66 9.20 -5.55
C ASP A 257 15.72 10.41 -5.74
N CYS A 258 14.94 10.80 -4.72
CA CYS A 258 14.02 11.94 -4.80
C CYS A 258 14.81 13.26 -4.87
N ASP A 259 14.28 14.20 -5.65
CA ASP A 259 14.75 15.59 -5.59
C ASP A 259 14.55 16.14 -4.16
N PRO A 260 15.57 16.74 -3.53
CA PRO A 260 15.48 17.27 -2.17
C PRO A 260 14.35 18.28 -1.96
N GLN A 261 13.91 19.00 -3.02
CA GLN A 261 12.80 19.94 -2.97
C GLN A 261 11.44 19.26 -3.08
N THR A 262 11.40 17.99 -3.54
CA THR A 262 10.16 17.22 -3.69
C THR A 262 10.29 15.84 -3.05
N PRO A 263 10.58 15.75 -1.73
CA PRO A 263 10.68 14.49 -1.03
C PRO A 263 9.34 13.72 -1.11
N TRP A 264 9.40 12.39 -0.97
CA TRP A 264 8.26 11.51 -1.14
C TRP A 264 7.02 11.89 -0.30
N TYR A 265 7.23 12.47 0.88
CA TYR A 265 6.15 12.86 1.82
C TYR A 265 5.54 14.25 1.52
N LEU A 266 6.10 15.02 0.58
CA LEU A 266 5.62 16.36 0.25
C LEU A 266 4.12 16.41 -0.12
N PRO A 267 3.57 15.45 -0.89
CA PRO A 267 2.13 15.44 -1.17
C PRO A 267 1.25 15.37 0.08
N LEU A 268 1.71 14.69 1.15
CA LEU A 268 0.99 14.59 2.42
C LEU A 268 0.97 15.91 3.21
N LYS A 269 1.89 16.82 2.94
CA LYS A 269 1.89 18.19 3.50
C LYS A 269 0.87 19.10 2.81
N GLY A 270 0.28 18.66 1.70
CA GLY A 270 -0.62 19.47 0.88
C GLY A 270 0.10 20.53 0.04
N GLU A 271 1.41 20.45 -0.07
CA GLU A 271 2.24 21.31 -0.90
C GLU A 271 2.28 20.77 -2.35
N SER A 272 1.16 20.88 -3.04
CA SER A 272 1.04 20.48 -4.46
C SER A 272 0.00 21.33 -5.16
N SER A 273 0.23 21.58 -6.44
CA SER A 273 -0.69 22.33 -7.32
C SER A 273 -2.01 21.59 -7.64
N SER A 274 -2.17 20.37 -7.19
CA SER A 274 -3.39 19.58 -7.39
C SER A 274 -4.44 19.91 -6.34
N LEU A 275 -5.66 20.27 -6.78
CA LEU A 275 -6.82 20.53 -5.92
C LEU A 275 -7.13 19.39 -4.93
N GLY A 276 -6.85 18.13 -5.31
CA GLY A 276 -6.99 16.97 -4.44
C GLY A 276 -6.04 17.02 -3.25
N LEU A 277 -4.82 17.44 -3.47
CA LEU A 277 -3.76 17.48 -2.43
C LEU A 277 -3.87 18.74 -1.54
N ILE A 278 -4.49 19.84 -2.00
CA ILE A 278 -4.79 21.01 -1.16
C ILE A 278 -5.67 20.60 0.04
N ARG A 279 -6.54 19.60 -0.12
CA ARG A 279 -7.37 19.07 0.97
C ARG A 279 -6.54 18.40 2.08
N MET A 280 -5.33 17.97 1.78
CA MET A 280 -4.39 17.36 2.74
C MET A 280 -3.63 18.41 3.55
N SER A 281 -3.67 19.70 3.15
CA SER A 281 -3.11 20.80 3.93
C SER A 281 -3.78 20.93 5.31
N PRO A 282 -3.15 21.53 6.33
CA PRO A 282 -3.75 21.72 7.64
C PRO A 282 -5.10 22.41 7.60
N ILE A 283 -5.24 23.45 6.77
CA ILE A 283 -6.51 24.19 6.58
C ILE A 283 -7.55 23.31 5.87
N GLY A 284 -7.14 22.59 4.82
CA GLY A 284 -8.01 21.67 4.09
C GLY A 284 -8.52 20.55 5.00
N ARG A 285 -7.68 19.99 5.85
CA ARG A 285 -8.07 18.97 6.85
C ARG A 285 -9.07 19.52 7.89
N LEU A 286 -8.88 20.75 8.36
CA LEU A 286 -9.82 21.38 9.29
C LEU A 286 -11.19 21.59 8.65
N PHE A 287 -11.22 22.11 7.42
CA PHE A 287 -12.46 22.29 6.66
C PHE A 287 -13.17 20.95 6.42
N MET A 288 -12.45 19.93 5.92
CA MET A 288 -13.00 18.60 5.70
C MET A 288 -13.53 17.97 6.99
N ARG A 289 -12.83 18.13 8.12
CA ARG A 289 -13.29 17.64 9.42
C ARG A 289 -14.62 18.27 9.84
N SER A 290 -14.80 19.58 9.61
CA SER A 290 -16.04 20.29 9.93
C SER A 290 -17.17 19.85 9.00
N LEU A 291 -16.90 19.71 7.70
CA LEU A 291 -17.84 19.21 6.71
C LEU A 291 -18.29 17.78 7.03
N LEU A 292 -17.36 16.86 7.29
CA LEU A 292 -17.67 15.46 7.62
C LEU A 292 -18.53 15.38 8.90
N ARG A 293 -18.25 16.21 9.91
CA ARG A 293 -19.04 16.26 11.14
C ARG A 293 -20.49 16.68 10.86
N MET A 294 -20.70 17.70 10.00
CA MET A 294 -22.05 18.14 9.61
C MET A 294 -22.78 17.06 8.81
N LEU A 295 -22.11 16.40 7.88
CA LEU A 295 -22.69 15.36 7.04
C LEU A 295 -23.05 14.09 7.84
N GLU A 296 -22.24 13.71 8.84
CA GLU A 296 -22.58 12.63 9.79
C GLU A 296 -23.79 13.00 10.66
N ALA A 297 -23.83 14.24 11.18
CA ALA A 297 -24.94 14.73 11.99
C ALA A 297 -26.25 14.76 11.20
N ALA A 298 -26.18 15.13 9.92
CA ALA A 298 -27.30 15.11 8.99
C ALA A 298 -27.65 13.69 8.50
N ARG A 299 -26.94 12.64 8.92
CA ARG A 299 -27.10 11.25 8.45
C ARG A 299 -26.93 11.06 6.93
N ILE A 300 -26.23 11.99 6.27
CA ILE A 300 -25.87 11.90 4.85
C ILE A 300 -24.67 10.94 4.68
N LEU A 301 -23.76 10.93 5.64
CA LEU A 301 -22.65 9.98 5.71
C LEU A 301 -22.85 8.96 6.84
N PRO A 302 -22.28 7.75 6.69
CA PRO A 302 -22.27 6.75 7.74
C PRO A 302 -21.65 7.26 9.05
N GLN A 303 -22.23 6.87 10.17
CA GLN A 303 -21.65 7.11 11.49
C GLN A 303 -20.27 6.44 11.58
N GLY A 304 -19.23 7.18 12.02
CA GLY A 304 -17.85 6.71 12.08
C GLY A 304 -16.94 7.24 10.98
N THR A 305 -17.49 7.87 9.91
CA THR A 305 -16.70 8.47 8.82
C THR A 305 -15.68 9.49 9.34
N LEU A 306 -16.04 10.30 10.34
CA LEU A 306 -15.13 11.23 10.98
C LEU A 306 -13.97 10.52 11.72
N LYS A 307 -14.21 9.33 12.31
CA LYS A 307 -13.16 8.54 12.95
C LYS A 307 -12.18 7.99 11.91
N VAL A 308 -12.69 7.52 10.77
CA VAL A 308 -11.84 7.08 9.63
C VAL A 308 -10.99 8.25 9.12
N SER A 309 -11.56 9.44 8.96
CA SER A 309 -10.81 10.63 8.55
C SER A 309 -9.70 11.00 9.57
N ARG A 310 -9.94 10.83 10.87
CA ARG A 310 -8.90 11.05 11.90
C ARG A 310 -7.78 10.01 11.81
N LEU A 311 -8.12 8.75 11.54
CA LEU A 311 -7.16 7.68 11.32
C LEU A 311 -6.23 8.00 10.14
N LEU A 312 -6.79 8.45 9.01
CA LEU A 312 -6.02 8.86 7.84
C LEU A 312 -5.15 10.10 8.08
N ASN A 313 -5.64 11.06 8.89
CA ASN A 313 -4.84 12.21 9.28
C ASN A 313 -3.64 11.80 10.16
N LEU A 314 -3.84 10.89 11.12
CA LEU A 314 -2.76 10.32 11.93
C LEU A 314 -1.71 9.65 11.05
N ALA A 315 -2.15 8.83 10.05
CA ALA A 315 -1.27 8.22 9.07
C ALA A 315 -0.41 9.25 8.34
N GLY A 316 -1.05 10.26 7.74
CA GLY A 316 -0.36 11.29 6.97
C GLY A 316 0.62 12.12 7.82
N GLU A 317 0.22 12.52 9.01
CA GLU A 317 1.08 13.29 9.94
C GLU A 317 2.29 12.47 10.40
N SER A 318 2.09 11.20 10.72
CA SER A 318 3.17 10.31 11.14
C SER A 318 4.14 10.02 10.00
N LEU A 319 3.66 9.82 8.78
CA LEU A 319 4.49 9.64 7.59
C LEU A 319 5.32 10.89 7.27
N VAL A 320 4.74 12.09 7.39
CA VAL A 320 5.49 13.36 7.21
C VAL A 320 6.60 13.47 8.25
N LYS A 321 6.27 13.31 9.54
CA LYS A 321 7.26 13.34 10.62
C LYS A 321 8.38 12.32 10.42
N ALA A 322 8.02 11.11 10.00
CA ALA A 322 8.98 10.03 9.72
C ALA A 322 9.92 10.36 8.56
N GLY A 323 9.38 10.95 7.49
CA GLY A 323 10.16 11.39 6.34
C GLY A 323 11.10 12.55 6.67
N GLU A 324 10.63 13.56 7.42
CA GLU A 324 11.44 14.67 7.90
C GLU A 324 12.57 14.21 8.82
N ALA A 325 12.28 13.29 9.73
CA ALA A 325 13.28 12.67 10.60
C ALA A 325 14.17 11.63 9.88
N LYS A 326 13.81 11.24 8.65
CA LYS A 326 14.47 10.20 7.85
C LYS A 326 14.57 8.85 8.55
N ILE A 327 13.60 8.51 9.42
CA ILE A 327 13.56 7.26 10.19
C ILE A 327 12.75 6.15 9.52
N PHE A 328 12.16 6.43 8.36
CA PHE A 328 11.28 5.55 7.62
C PHE A 328 11.39 5.83 6.12
N THR A 329 11.22 4.78 5.31
CA THR A 329 11.07 4.86 3.86
C THR A 329 9.91 3.96 3.38
N PRO A 330 9.07 4.44 2.44
CA PRO A 330 8.09 3.58 1.77
C PRO A 330 8.67 2.90 0.52
N MET A 331 9.93 3.18 0.16
CA MET A 331 10.50 2.86 -1.15
C MET A 331 11.77 2.00 -1.06
N LEU A 332 11.87 1.11 -0.05
CA LEU A 332 12.92 0.09 -0.08
C LEU A 332 12.66 -0.82 -1.28
N PHE A 333 13.43 -0.64 -2.34
CA PHE A 333 13.39 -1.49 -3.52
C PHE A 333 14.19 -2.77 -3.29
N PHE A 334 13.65 -3.90 -3.72
CA PHE A 334 14.39 -5.15 -3.84
C PHE A 334 14.16 -5.80 -5.21
N LEU A 335 15.18 -6.52 -5.68
CA LEU A 335 15.12 -7.43 -6.82
C LEU A 335 15.74 -8.77 -6.39
N ALA A 336 14.99 -9.85 -6.60
CA ALA A 336 15.38 -11.18 -6.22
C ALA A 336 15.10 -12.19 -7.34
N LYS A 337 15.83 -13.30 -7.36
CA LYS A 337 15.72 -14.36 -8.38
C LYS A 337 15.41 -15.69 -7.71
N LYS A 338 14.45 -16.43 -8.25
CA LYS A 338 14.25 -17.84 -7.90
C LYS A 338 15.41 -18.66 -8.48
N ARG A 339 16.09 -19.43 -7.62
CA ARG A 339 17.12 -20.38 -8.04
C ARG A 339 16.53 -21.62 -8.70
#